data_d2b8467d5c3d0fa775ea50ba763d1906
#
_entry.id   d2b8467d5c3d0fa775ea50ba763d1906
#
_cell.length_a   1.000
_cell.length_b   1.000
_cell.length_c   1.000
_cell.angle_alpha   90.00
_cell.angle_beta   90.00
_cell.angle_gamma   90.00
#
_symmetry.space_group_name_H-M   'P 1'
#
loop_
_entity.id
_entity.type
_entity.pdbx_description
1 polymer ?
#
loop_
_entity_poly.entity_id
_entity_poly.type
_entity_poly.pdbx_seq_one_letter_code
_entity_poly.pdbx_strand_id
1 'polypeptide(L)'
;MAKPAIRIAGLAAGHGAVDFYIPVIPALLPSLIPLFADQGITSYAMTGLLFTTVTLMMVIFQPLTGLLIDKNKWTPSTTLSIVLCAVAVGAFGVTQNYWILLVFSAILGFANSAYHPNAYRQIHQFTTNDNRGLFMSLMSVGGTFGYGAAPLATGFLYAWGGFPALLCLLIPGLFVALLLLKLPQHPLKETAAEAAEAKAAKPNYKGAALMLGISSLRSWVFYGFLAFGVEYLSGYANVEYVLATGVISGMIFAGMFGTLLIGPLSDKIGRKEVMVLSYFGGALGYAGIFLFSGIASVLSLVVAGFFLMATASVEIATVQEMMPGSVGFASGVVIGIPQGMSALSMVVIGVIADFFGLPFSLSIQGIFMVAAFAACLALPYPLKLLKRRTA
;
A
#
# COMPACT_ATOMS: atom_id res chain seq x y z
N MET A 1 -7.77 19.23 27.50
CA MET A 1 -7.17 18.80 26.22
C MET A 1 -6.94 17.29 26.26
N ALA A 2 -7.32 16.53 25.22
CA ALA A 2 -7.03 15.10 25.16
C ALA A 2 -5.51 14.88 25.21
N LYS A 3 -5.05 13.86 25.94
CA LYS A 3 -3.62 13.53 26.01
C LYS A 3 -3.09 13.28 24.58
N PRO A 4 -1.87 13.70 24.22
CA PRO A 4 -1.32 13.51 22.86
C PRO A 4 -1.48 12.10 22.32
N ALA A 5 -1.32 11.08 23.17
CA ALA A 5 -1.48 9.68 22.81
C ALA A 5 -2.88 9.32 22.28
N ILE A 6 -3.96 9.91 22.84
CA ILE A 6 -5.34 9.66 22.38
C ILE A 6 -5.55 10.23 20.96
N ARG A 7 -4.96 11.40 20.67
CA ARG A 7 -5.02 12.01 19.35
C ARG A 7 -4.30 11.18 18.32
N ILE A 8 -3.11 10.69 18.65
CA ILE A 8 -2.31 9.85 17.75
C ILE A 8 -3.00 8.51 17.52
N ALA A 9 -3.57 7.89 18.55
CA ALA A 9 -4.38 6.68 18.41
C ALA A 9 -5.60 6.90 17.50
N GLY A 10 -6.28 8.05 17.63
CA GLY A 10 -7.37 8.43 16.74
C GLY A 10 -6.93 8.61 15.28
N LEU A 11 -5.77 9.23 15.04
CA LEU A 11 -5.21 9.37 13.70
C LEU A 11 -4.75 8.01 13.13
N ALA A 12 -4.17 7.13 13.94
CA ALA A 12 -3.80 5.78 13.51
C ALA A 12 -5.05 4.93 13.16
N ALA A 13 -6.12 5.03 13.95
CA ALA A 13 -7.41 4.42 13.63
C ALA A 13 -8.02 4.99 12.35
N GLY A 14 -7.91 6.31 12.14
CA GLY A 14 -8.33 6.98 10.91
C GLY A 14 -7.54 6.51 9.69
N HIS A 15 -6.22 6.30 9.84
CA HIS A 15 -5.38 5.72 8.79
C HIS A 15 -5.85 4.29 8.45
N GLY A 16 -6.06 3.46 9.47
CA GLY A 16 -6.65 2.14 9.27
C GLY A 16 -8.00 2.19 8.55
N ALA A 17 -8.85 3.17 8.88
CA ALA A 17 -10.15 3.32 8.24
C ALA A 17 -10.05 3.72 6.77
N VAL A 18 -9.20 4.68 6.38
CA VAL A 18 -9.08 5.07 4.96
C VAL A 18 -8.40 4.01 4.13
N ASP A 19 -7.40 3.31 4.66
CA ASP A 19 -6.68 2.26 3.97
C ASP A 19 -7.49 0.96 3.87
N PHE A 20 -8.39 0.72 4.82
CA PHE A 20 -9.35 -0.39 4.78
C PHE A 20 -10.19 -0.39 3.50
N TYR A 21 -10.55 0.77 2.95
CA TYR A 21 -11.43 0.84 1.79
C TYR A 21 -10.75 0.53 0.45
N ILE A 22 -9.42 0.62 0.36
CA ILE A 22 -8.70 0.45 -0.90
C ILE A 22 -8.79 -0.99 -1.44
N PRO A 23 -8.48 -2.05 -0.66
CA PRO A 23 -8.49 -3.43 -1.15
C PRO A 23 -9.89 -4.03 -1.29
N VAL A 24 -10.95 -3.30 -0.95
CA VAL A 24 -12.35 -3.76 -1.16
C VAL A 24 -12.62 -3.99 -2.64
N ILE A 25 -12.15 -3.09 -3.52
CA ILE A 25 -12.35 -3.21 -4.97
C ILE A 25 -11.73 -4.49 -5.53
N PRO A 26 -10.42 -4.76 -5.34
CA PRO A 26 -9.82 -6.02 -5.77
C PRO A 26 -10.53 -7.27 -5.23
N ALA A 27 -10.98 -7.21 -3.97
CA ALA A 27 -11.67 -8.34 -3.35
C ALA A 27 -13.03 -8.66 -4.03
N LEU A 28 -13.68 -7.66 -4.61
CA LEU A 28 -14.98 -7.80 -5.29
C LEU A 28 -14.87 -8.16 -6.77
N LEU A 29 -13.68 -8.07 -7.40
CA LEU A 29 -13.56 -8.29 -8.84
C LEU A 29 -14.16 -9.61 -9.32
N PRO A 30 -13.98 -10.77 -8.65
CA PRO A 30 -14.61 -12.03 -9.08
C PRO A 30 -16.13 -11.95 -9.21
N SER A 31 -16.76 -11.16 -8.34
CA SER A 31 -18.22 -10.97 -8.33
C SER A 31 -18.70 -9.89 -9.30
N LEU A 32 -17.83 -8.93 -9.64
CA LEU A 32 -18.14 -7.80 -10.52
C LEU A 32 -17.88 -8.12 -12.00
N ILE A 33 -16.86 -8.91 -12.32
CA ILE A 33 -16.49 -9.27 -13.69
C ILE A 33 -17.67 -9.82 -14.50
N PRO A 34 -18.45 -10.81 -14.01
CA PRO A 34 -19.62 -11.30 -14.74
C PRO A 34 -20.66 -10.21 -15.01
N LEU A 35 -20.93 -9.35 -14.03
CA LEU A 35 -21.91 -8.27 -14.13
C LEU A 35 -21.45 -7.15 -15.08
N PHE A 36 -20.14 -6.94 -15.21
CA PHE A 36 -19.58 -6.01 -16.17
C PHE A 36 -19.63 -6.58 -17.60
N ALA A 37 -19.48 -7.89 -17.76
CA ALA A 37 -19.65 -8.56 -19.04
C ALA A 37 -21.05 -8.34 -19.60
N ASP A 38 -22.09 -8.38 -18.75
CA ASP A 38 -23.48 -8.06 -19.12
C ASP A 38 -23.66 -6.60 -19.58
N GLN A 39 -22.73 -5.71 -19.20
CA GLN A 39 -22.66 -4.31 -19.65
C GLN A 39 -21.72 -4.11 -20.86
N GLY A 40 -21.23 -5.19 -21.47
CA GLY A 40 -20.30 -5.16 -22.61
C GLY A 40 -18.85 -4.92 -22.22
N ILE A 41 -18.49 -5.03 -20.94
CA ILE A 41 -17.12 -4.83 -20.43
C ILE A 41 -16.54 -6.20 -20.05
N THR A 42 -15.81 -6.81 -20.99
CA THR A 42 -15.25 -8.16 -20.85
C THR A 42 -13.74 -8.17 -20.61
N SER A 43 -13.08 -7.01 -20.73
CA SER A 43 -11.62 -6.87 -20.62
C SER A 43 -11.17 -6.80 -19.17
N TYR A 44 -10.14 -7.58 -18.79
CA TYR A 44 -9.45 -7.45 -17.51
C TYR A 44 -8.78 -6.08 -17.35
N ALA A 45 -8.28 -5.48 -18.46
CA ALA A 45 -7.75 -4.12 -18.41
C ALA A 45 -8.81 -3.11 -17.98
N MET A 46 -10.03 -3.21 -18.52
CA MET A 46 -11.15 -2.35 -18.12
C MET A 46 -11.57 -2.58 -16.66
N THR A 47 -11.68 -3.83 -16.23
CA THR A 47 -12.03 -4.11 -14.81
C THR A 47 -10.95 -3.67 -13.84
N GLY A 48 -9.69 -3.80 -14.22
CA GLY A 48 -8.54 -3.30 -13.46
C GLY A 48 -8.51 -1.78 -13.34
N LEU A 49 -9.13 -1.02 -14.28
CA LEU A 49 -9.19 0.44 -14.22
C LEU A 49 -9.90 0.94 -12.96
N LEU A 50 -10.81 0.21 -12.35
CA LEU A 50 -11.41 0.61 -11.08
C LEU A 50 -10.34 0.83 -10.00
N PHE A 51 -9.45 -0.13 -9.83
CA PHE A 51 -8.38 -0.04 -8.84
C PHE A 51 -7.24 0.87 -9.29
N THR A 52 -6.92 0.88 -10.60
CA THR A 52 -5.97 1.82 -11.20
C THR A 52 -6.40 3.27 -10.95
N THR A 53 -7.69 3.57 -11.08
CA THR A 53 -8.22 4.92 -10.85
C THR A 53 -8.01 5.36 -9.39
N VAL A 54 -8.25 4.49 -8.41
CA VAL A 54 -7.95 4.80 -7.00
C VAL A 54 -6.47 5.18 -6.83
N THR A 55 -5.56 4.32 -7.29
CA THR A 55 -4.12 4.54 -7.11
C THR A 55 -3.60 5.73 -7.89
N LEU A 56 -4.13 5.99 -9.09
CA LEU A 56 -3.78 7.15 -9.90
C LEU A 56 -4.21 8.46 -9.20
N MET A 57 -5.42 8.51 -8.66
CA MET A 57 -5.88 9.66 -7.88
C MET A 57 -4.99 9.91 -6.66
N MET A 58 -4.56 8.84 -5.97
CA MET A 58 -3.65 8.96 -4.84
C MET A 58 -2.30 9.55 -5.26
N VAL A 59 -1.70 9.04 -6.33
CA VAL A 59 -0.38 9.50 -6.82
C VAL A 59 -0.41 10.96 -7.24
N ILE A 60 -1.49 11.42 -7.85
CA ILE A 60 -1.64 12.82 -8.32
C ILE A 60 -1.97 13.75 -7.15
N PHE A 61 -2.98 13.40 -6.36
CA PHE A 61 -3.54 14.33 -5.37
C PHE A 61 -2.84 14.31 -4.02
N GLN A 62 -2.14 13.25 -3.63
CA GLN A 62 -1.43 13.20 -2.36
C GLN A 62 -0.29 14.23 -2.25
N PRO A 63 0.62 14.35 -3.25
CA PRO A 63 1.62 15.41 -3.25
C PRO A 63 1.00 16.82 -3.37
N LEU A 64 -0.05 16.95 -4.20
CA LEU A 64 -0.75 18.22 -4.38
C LEU A 64 -1.41 18.70 -3.08
N THR A 65 -2.07 17.81 -2.37
CA THR A 65 -2.66 18.07 -1.06
C THR A 65 -1.57 18.49 -0.05
N GLY A 66 -0.44 17.78 -0.02
CA GLY A 66 0.69 18.14 0.83
C GLY A 66 1.19 19.56 0.55
N LEU A 67 1.39 19.92 -0.72
CA LEU A 67 1.81 21.26 -1.12
C LEU A 67 0.79 22.35 -0.73
N LEU A 68 -0.51 22.07 -0.83
CA LEU A 68 -1.55 23.02 -0.44
C LEU A 68 -1.61 23.22 1.08
N ILE A 69 -1.39 22.17 1.85
CA ILE A 69 -1.26 22.21 3.30
C ILE A 69 -0.04 23.05 3.70
N ASP A 70 1.13 22.79 3.11
CA ASP A 70 2.38 23.48 3.44
C ASP A 70 2.29 24.99 3.12
N LYS A 71 1.61 25.34 2.03
CA LYS A 71 1.34 26.74 1.67
C LYS A 71 0.20 27.39 2.46
N ASN A 72 -0.39 26.69 3.44
CA ASN A 72 -1.55 27.11 4.21
C ASN A 72 -2.75 27.54 3.35
N LYS A 73 -2.87 27.03 2.12
CA LYS A 73 -3.95 27.35 1.19
C LYS A 73 -5.21 26.52 1.42
N TRP A 74 -5.02 25.27 1.81
CA TRP A 74 -6.11 24.34 2.06
C TRP A 74 -5.62 23.18 2.94
N THR A 75 -6.40 22.88 3.98
CA THR A 75 -6.17 21.74 4.87
C THR A 75 -7.42 20.86 4.87
N PRO A 76 -7.41 19.72 4.18
CA PRO A 76 -8.58 18.85 4.14
C PRO A 76 -8.91 18.27 5.50
N SER A 77 -10.20 18.09 5.77
CA SER A 77 -10.65 17.44 7.01
C SER A 77 -10.35 15.94 6.96
N THR A 78 -9.59 15.44 7.94
CA THR A 78 -9.35 13.98 8.09
C THR A 78 -10.65 13.22 8.27
N THR A 79 -11.61 13.77 9.01
CA THR A 79 -12.93 13.17 9.21
C THR A 79 -13.71 13.07 7.90
N LEU A 80 -13.77 14.17 7.12
CA LEU A 80 -14.46 14.16 5.83
C LEU A 80 -13.83 13.17 4.85
N SER A 81 -12.51 13.06 4.85
CA SER A 81 -11.79 12.07 4.02
C SER A 81 -12.27 10.64 4.33
N ILE A 82 -12.38 10.27 5.62
CA ILE A 82 -12.86 8.94 6.02
C ILE A 82 -14.31 8.72 5.56
N VAL A 83 -15.18 9.72 5.76
CA VAL A 83 -16.59 9.62 5.34
C VAL A 83 -16.70 9.45 3.84
N LEU A 84 -15.93 10.21 3.05
CA LEU A 84 -15.94 10.08 1.58
C LEU A 84 -15.42 8.71 1.12
N CYS A 85 -14.36 8.17 1.76
CA CYS A 85 -13.90 6.81 1.48
C CYS A 85 -15.00 5.77 1.79
N ALA A 86 -15.65 5.88 2.95
CA ALA A 86 -16.72 4.99 3.34
C ALA A 86 -17.90 5.03 2.34
N VAL A 87 -18.36 6.23 1.98
CA VAL A 87 -19.46 6.42 1.02
C VAL A 87 -19.08 5.89 -0.36
N ALA A 88 -17.84 6.14 -0.82
CA ALA A 88 -17.37 5.66 -2.11
C ALA A 88 -17.42 4.13 -2.21
N VAL A 89 -16.99 3.43 -1.14
CA VAL A 89 -17.09 1.96 -1.09
C VAL A 89 -18.51 1.49 -0.87
N GLY A 90 -19.32 2.21 -0.09
CA GLY A 90 -20.74 1.94 0.08
C GLY A 90 -21.52 1.90 -1.23
N ALA A 91 -21.09 2.67 -2.24
CA ALA A 91 -21.69 2.65 -3.58
C ALA A 91 -21.67 1.25 -4.23
N PHE A 92 -20.65 0.43 -3.96
CA PHE A 92 -20.58 -0.96 -4.44
C PHE A 92 -21.69 -1.84 -3.86
N GLY A 93 -22.26 -1.46 -2.72
CA GLY A 93 -23.42 -2.12 -2.13
C GLY A 93 -24.75 -1.73 -2.77
N VAL A 94 -24.79 -0.65 -3.54
CA VAL A 94 -26.02 -0.06 -4.09
C VAL A 94 -26.11 -0.24 -5.60
N THR A 95 -25.00 -0.19 -6.32
CA THR A 95 -24.96 -0.26 -7.79
C THR A 95 -23.80 -1.12 -8.27
N GLN A 96 -24.01 -1.80 -9.38
CA GLN A 96 -22.98 -2.56 -10.11
C GLN A 96 -22.74 -1.96 -11.51
N ASN A 97 -23.20 -0.74 -11.75
CA ASN A 97 -22.90 -0.03 -12.99
C ASN A 97 -21.42 0.37 -13.02
N TYR A 98 -20.70 -0.12 -14.02
CA TYR A 98 -19.25 0.07 -14.14
C TYR A 98 -18.83 1.54 -14.11
N TRP A 99 -19.50 2.41 -14.87
CA TRP A 99 -19.15 3.81 -15.00
C TRP A 99 -19.39 4.58 -13.70
N ILE A 100 -20.47 4.26 -13.00
CA ILE A 100 -20.74 4.84 -11.67
C ILE A 100 -19.68 4.40 -10.68
N LEU A 101 -19.31 3.12 -10.66
CA LEU A 101 -18.27 2.61 -9.77
C LEU A 101 -16.89 3.19 -10.10
N LEU A 102 -16.60 3.48 -11.38
CA LEU A 102 -15.36 4.16 -11.77
C LEU A 102 -15.28 5.58 -11.18
N VAL A 103 -16.40 6.33 -11.16
CA VAL A 103 -16.48 7.65 -10.50
C VAL A 103 -16.26 7.52 -8.99
N PHE A 104 -16.87 6.53 -8.34
CA PHE A 104 -16.67 6.30 -6.90
C PHE A 104 -15.25 5.83 -6.59
N SER A 105 -14.61 5.09 -7.47
CA SER A 105 -13.18 4.75 -7.37
C SER A 105 -12.29 6.00 -7.39
N ALA A 106 -12.60 6.99 -8.26
CA ALA A 106 -11.89 8.26 -8.28
C ALA A 106 -12.12 9.05 -6.98
N ILE A 107 -13.34 9.09 -6.46
CA ILE A 107 -13.67 9.73 -5.17
C ILE A 107 -12.91 9.04 -4.03
N LEU A 108 -12.84 7.70 -4.00
CA LEU A 108 -12.09 6.94 -3.01
C LEU A 108 -10.61 7.33 -3.01
N GLY A 109 -9.97 7.32 -4.19
CA GLY A 109 -8.55 7.68 -4.31
C GLY A 109 -8.26 9.12 -3.92
N PHE A 110 -9.11 10.07 -4.33
CA PHE A 110 -9.00 11.47 -3.92
C PHE A 110 -9.16 11.64 -2.40
N ALA A 111 -10.17 11.05 -1.80
CA ALA A 111 -10.45 11.14 -0.37
C ALA A 111 -9.31 10.52 0.46
N ASN A 112 -8.78 9.36 0.03
CA ASN A 112 -7.62 8.73 0.67
C ASN A 112 -6.39 9.65 0.57
N SER A 113 -6.11 10.24 -0.59
CA SER A 113 -4.99 11.16 -0.80
C SER A 113 -5.06 12.42 0.05
N ALA A 114 -6.25 12.89 0.39
CA ALA A 114 -6.45 14.06 1.23
C ALA A 114 -6.19 13.77 2.73
N TYR A 115 -6.37 12.52 3.16
CA TYR A 115 -6.15 12.11 4.55
C TYR A 115 -4.67 12.11 4.95
N HIS A 116 -3.82 11.45 4.18
CA HIS A 116 -2.45 11.10 4.56
C HIS A 116 -1.56 12.30 4.90
N PRO A 117 -1.41 13.33 4.03
CA PRO A 117 -0.52 14.45 4.33
C PRO A 117 -0.94 15.20 5.60
N ASN A 118 -2.25 15.39 5.81
CA ASN A 118 -2.75 16.07 6.99
C ASN A 118 -2.55 15.23 8.27
N ALA A 119 -2.81 13.94 8.23
CA ALA A 119 -2.63 13.06 9.38
C ALA A 119 -1.15 12.98 9.80
N TYR A 120 -0.23 12.81 8.85
CA TYR A 120 1.21 12.79 9.13
C TYR A 120 1.71 14.13 9.68
N ARG A 121 1.24 15.26 9.15
CA ARG A 121 1.55 16.59 9.68
C ARG A 121 1.08 16.72 11.13
N GLN A 122 -0.14 16.32 11.44
CA GLN A 122 -0.65 16.37 12.82
C GLN A 122 0.21 15.52 13.76
N ILE A 123 0.59 14.29 13.39
CA ILE A 123 1.47 13.44 14.22
C ILE A 123 2.80 14.14 14.46
N HIS A 124 3.41 14.70 13.43
CA HIS A 124 4.68 15.44 13.56
C HIS A 124 4.57 16.58 14.60
N GLN A 125 3.44 17.29 14.64
CA GLN A 125 3.20 18.39 15.57
C GLN A 125 2.97 17.94 17.03
N PHE A 126 2.50 16.71 17.25
CA PHE A 126 2.23 16.17 18.58
C PHE A 126 3.35 15.30 19.14
N THR A 127 4.43 15.11 18.40
CA THR A 127 5.56 14.24 18.76
C THR A 127 6.85 15.04 18.91
N THR A 128 7.74 14.53 19.76
CA THR A 128 9.13 15.02 19.90
C THR A 128 10.07 14.07 19.13
N ASN A 129 11.33 14.49 18.93
CA ASN A 129 12.32 13.65 18.25
C ASN A 129 12.48 12.28 18.92
N ASP A 130 12.35 12.20 20.25
CA ASP A 130 12.53 10.97 21.04
C ASP A 130 11.39 9.94 20.84
N ASN A 131 10.17 10.38 20.52
CA ASN A 131 9.02 9.50 20.42
C ASN A 131 8.36 9.46 19.02
N ARG A 132 8.82 10.31 18.09
CA ARG A 132 8.25 10.41 16.72
C ARG A 132 8.28 9.08 15.99
N GLY A 133 9.41 8.35 16.07
CA GLY A 133 9.55 7.04 15.43
C GLY A 133 8.49 6.04 15.89
N LEU A 134 8.24 5.96 17.20
CA LEU A 134 7.20 5.08 17.77
C LEU A 134 5.80 5.42 17.23
N PHE A 135 5.45 6.70 17.23
CA PHE A 135 4.13 7.12 16.80
C PHE A 135 3.91 7.04 15.29
N MET A 136 4.96 7.26 14.50
CA MET A 136 4.93 7.01 13.05
C MET A 136 4.77 5.51 12.75
N SER A 137 5.42 4.63 13.51
CA SER A 137 5.24 3.18 13.40
C SER A 137 3.81 2.75 13.77
N LEU A 138 3.24 3.32 14.84
CA LEU A 138 1.84 3.05 15.23
C LEU A 138 0.86 3.47 14.13
N MET A 139 1.12 4.63 13.51
CA MET A 139 0.35 5.12 12.35
C MET A 139 0.42 4.14 11.19
N SER A 140 1.63 3.68 10.84
CA SER A 140 1.85 2.71 9.75
C SER A 140 1.17 1.37 10.02
N VAL A 141 1.27 0.85 11.25
CA VAL A 141 0.60 -0.39 11.66
C VAL A 141 -0.92 -0.25 11.55
N GLY A 142 -1.47 0.91 11.98
CA GLY A 142 -2.91 1.18 11.83
C GLY A 142 -3.37 1.08 10.38
N GLY A 143 -2.68 1.74 9.45
CA GLY A 143 -2.96 1.68 8.02
C GLY A 143 -2.87 0.26 7.46
N THR A 144 -1.75 -0.42 7.69
CA THR A 144 -1.54 -1.79 7.18
C THR A 144 -2.55 -2.79 7.77
N PHE A 145 -2.95 -2.60 9.04
CA PHE A 145 -4.00 -3.44 9.65
C PHE A 145 -5.34 -3.25 8.94
N GLY A 146 -5.77 -2.00 8.71
CA GLY A 146 -6.99 -1.72 7.95
C GLY A 146 -6.94 -2.32 6.55
N TYR A 147 -5.83 -2.07 5.85
CA TYR A 147 -5.57 -2.58 4.51
C TYR A 147 -5.66 -4.12 4.44
N GLY A 148 -5.07 -4.82 5.43
CA GLY A 148 -5.09 -6.29 5.50
C GLY A 148 -6.45 -6.87 5.92
N ALA A 149 -7.22 -6.17 6.74
CA ALA A 149 -8.53 -6.63 7.18
C ALA A 149 -9.61 -6.54 6.08
N ALA A 150 -9.44 -5.66 5.10
CA ALA A 150 -10.45 -5.34 4.11
C ALA A 150 -10.86 -6.51 3.20
N PRO A 151 -9.95 -7.28 2.57
CA PRO A 151 -10.36 -8.39 1.71
C PRO A 151 -11.19 -9.43 2.45
N LEU A 152 -10.76 -9.83 3.66
CA LEU A 152 -11.49 -10.79 4.48
C LEU A 152 -12.87 -10.29 4.88
N ALA A 153 -12.97 -9.03 5.34
CA ALA A 153 -14.26 -8.43 5.69
C ALA A 153 -15.20 -8.34 4.48
N THR A 154 -14.66 -7.96 3.32
CA THR A 154 -15.41 -7.87 2.06
C THR A 154 -15.92 -9.24 1.63
N GLY A 155 -15.05 -10.25 1.64
CA GLY A 155 -15.40 -11.62 1.27
C GLY A 155 -16.50 -12.19 2.16
N PHE A 156 -16.36 -12.01 3.49
CA PHE A 156 -17.35 -12.46 4.45
C PHE A 156 -18.71 -11.78 4.26
N LEU A 157 -18.73 -10.45 4.15
CA LEU A 157 -19.98 -9.69 3.97
C LEU A 157 -20.66 -10.03 2.65
N TYR A 158 -19.89 -10.13 1.57
CA TYR A 158 -20.45 -10.50 0.27
C TYR A 158 -21.03 -11.91 0.28
N ALA A 159 -20.34 -12.89 0.88
CA ALA A 159 -20.86 -14.25 1.02
C ALA A 159 -22.11 -14.33 1.92
N TRP A 160 -22.19 -13.47 2.94
CA TRP A 160 -23.31 -13.43 3.88
C TRP A 160 -24.59 -12.83 3.28
N GLY A 161 -24.49 -11.75 2.51
CA GLY A 161 -25.68 -11.04 2.02
C GLY A 161 -25.50 -10.33 0.68
N GLY A 162 -24.52 -10.75 -0.14
CA GLY A 162 -24.25 -10.17 -1.45
C GLY A 162 -23.83 -8.71 -1.41
N PHE A 163 -24.06 -7.99 -2.52
CA PHE A 163 -23.73 -6.56 -2.61
C PHE A 163 -24.39 -5.69 -1.53
N PRO A 164 -25.68 -5.85 -1.18
CA PRO A 164 -26.29 -5.02 -0.14
C PRO A 164 -25.60 -5.11 1.23
N ALA A 165 -25.04 -6.27 1.58
CA ALA A 165 -24.31 -6.43 2.84
C ALA A 165 -23.02 -5.59 2.92
N LEU A 166 -22.47 -5.16 1.78
CA LEU A 166 -21.29 -4.27 1.74
C LEU A 166 -21.60 -2.89 2.34
N LEU A 167 -22.87 -2.50 2.47
CA LEU A 167 -23.24 -1.29 3.22
C LEU A 167 -22.78 -1.34 4.69
N CYS A 168 -22.58 -2.54 5.25
CA CYS A 168 -21.98 -2.68 6.58
C CYS A 168 -20.54 -2.14 6.65
N LEU A 169 -19.83 -2.06 5.52
CA LEU A 169 -18.49 -1.45 5.45
C LEU A 169 -18.51 0.06 5.75
N LEU A 170 -19.67 0.73 5.68
CA LEU A 170 -19.81 2.12 6.13
C LEU A 170 -19.55 2.25 7.64
N ILE A 171 -19.90 1.24 8.43
CA ILE A 171 -19.91 1.30 9.91
C ILE A 171 -18.54 1.63 10.49
N PRO A 172 -17.44 0.89 10.17
CA PRO A 172 -16.14 1.18 10.76
C PRO A 172 -15.62 2.58 10.43
N GLY A 173 -15.80 3.05 9.20
CA GLY A 173 -15.37 4.39 8.81
C GLY A 173 -16.18 5.47 9.49
N LEU A 174 -17.51 5.38 9.52
CA LEU A 174 -18.37 6.35 10.19
C LEU A 174 -18.11 6.38 11.70
N PHE A 175 -17.88 5.21 12.32
CA PHE A 175 -17.53 5.13 13.74
C PHE A 175 -16.22 5.87 14.04
N VAL A 176 -15.17 5.63 13.26
CA VAL A 176 -13.88 6.31 13.41
C VAL A 176 -14.00 7.81 13.10
N ALA A 177 -14.78 8.19 12.09
CA ALA A 177 -15.04 9.59 11.76
C ALA A 177 -15.71 10.34 12.94
N LEU A 178 -16.70 9.71 13.58
CA LEU A 178 -17.37 10.26 14.77
C LEU A 178 -16.40 10.43 15.96
N LEU A 179 -15.50 9.49 16.16
CA LEU A 179 -14.46 9.62 17.19
C LEU A 179 -13.52 10.79 16.89
N LEU A 180 -13.11 10.97 15.64
CA LEU A 180 -12.21 12.04 15.22
C LEU A 180 -12.85 13.44 15.28
N LEU A 181 -14.18 13.56 15.17
CA LEU A 181 -14.88 14.84 15.36
C LEU A 181 -14.63 15.45 16.74
N LYS A 182 -14.38 14.63 17.75
CA LYS A 182 -14.08 15.08 19.12
C LYS A 182 -12.62 15.50 19.31
N LEU A 183 -11.77 15.29 18.29
CA LEU A 183 -10.35 15.63 18.34
C LEU A 183 -10.13 16.97 17.65
N PRO A 184 -9.38 17.92 18.25
CA PRO A 184 -9.04 19.18 17.60
C PRO A 184 -8.25 18.93 16.32
N GLN A 185 -8.72 19.52 15.21
CA GLN A 185 -8.13 19.37 13.87
C GLN A 185 -7.21 20.54 13.49
N HIS A 186 -6.89 21.43 14.42
CA HIS A 186 -6.12 22.64 14.11
C HIS A 186 -4.62 22.37 14.03
N PRO A 187 -3.96 22.87 12.97
CA PRO A 187 -2.50 22.82 12.88
C PRO A 187 -1.88 23.70 13.96
N LEU A 188 -0.95 23.14 14.73
CA LEU A 188 -0.04 23.94 15.58
C LEU A 188 0.99 24.59 14.66
N LYS A 189 1.50 25.77 15.03
CA LYS A 189 2.51 26.51 14.25
C LYS A 189 3.84 25.78 14.25
N GLU A 190 4.47 25.69 13.08
CA GLU A 190 5.84 25.17 12.93
C GLU A 190 6.87 25.99 13.72
N THR A 191 7.82 25.30 14.34
CA THR A 191 9.04 25.90 14.88
C THR A 191 10.17 25.76 13.85
N ALA A 192 10.83 26.88 13.54
CA ALA A 192 11.82 27.05 12.47
C ALA A 192 13.19 26.33 12.67
N ALA A 193 13.32 25.42 13.64
CA ALA A 193 14.63 24.87 14.05
C ALA A 193 15.13 23.66 13.21
N GLU A 194 14.29 23.00 12.42
CA GLU A 194 14.65 21.73 11.75
C GLU A 194 15.31 21.88 10.35
N ALA A 195 15.38 23.09 9.80
CA ALA A 195 15.88 23.31 8.43
C ALA A 195 17.42 23.40 8.33
N ALA A 196 18.15 23.42 9.44
CA ALA A 196 19.56 23.84 9.47
C ALA A 196 20.62 22.70 9.40
N GLU A 197 20.28 21.44 9.71
CA GLU A 197 21.30 20.39 9.94
C GLU A 197 21.77 19.61 8.70
N ALA A 198 21.19 19.82 7.53
CA ALA A 198 21.29 18.86 6.42
C ALA A 198 22.32 19.20 5.31
N LYS A 199 23.29 20.09 5.52
CA LYS A 199 24.11 20.67 4.42
C LYS A 199 25.44 19.97 4.07
N ALA A 200 25.86 18.88 4.72
CA ALA A 200 27.28 18.46 4.70
C ALA A 200 27.66 17.26 3.80
N ALA A 201 26.75 16.40 3.34
CA ALA A 201 27.12 15.20 2.59
C ALA A 201 26.64 15.24 1.12
N LYS A 202 27.49 14.75 0.20
CA LYS A 202 27.14 14.70 -1.24
C LYS A 202 26.10 13.60 -1.50
N PRO A 203 24.97 13.90 -2.17
CA PRO A 203 23.94 12.92 -2.47
C PRO A 203 24.40 11.90 -3.53
N ASN A 204 24.03 10.64 -3.34
CA ASN A 204 24.21 9.55 -4.28
C ASN A 204 22.97 9.37 -5.14
N TYR A 205 22.77 10.25 -6.13
CA TYR A 205 21.60 10.20 -7.01
C TYR A 205 21.50 8.91 -7.83
N LYS A 206 22.63 8.33 -8.26
CA LYS A 206 22.66 7.07 -9.02
C LYS A 206 22.16 5.90 -8.19
N GLY A 207 22.64 5.81 -6.95
CA GLY A 207 22.17 4.80 -6.01
C GLY A 207 20.68 4.96 -5.67
N ALA A 208 20.25 6.20 -5.43
CA ALA A 208 18.85 6.51 -5.17
C ALA A 208 17.94 6.15 -6.37
N ALA A 209 18.32 6.51 -7.60
CA ALA A 209 17.58 6.15 -8.81
C ALA A 209 17.47 4.63 -9.02
N LEU A 210 18.56 3.90 -8.79
CA LEU A 210 18.54 2.43 -8.85
C LEU A 210 17.61 1.85 -7.78
N MET A 211 17.63 2.39 -6.55
CA MET A 211 16.73 1.97 -5.48
C MET A 211 15.27 2.22 -5.81
N LEU A 212 14.95 3.37 -6.44
CA LEU A 212 13.62 3.66 -6.94
C LEU A 212 13.14 2.64 -8.00
N GLY A 213 14.03 2.25 -8.89
CA GLY A 213 13.75 1.18 -9.87
C GLY A 213 13.44 -0.14 -9.18
N ILE A 214 14.25 -0.55 -8.19
CA ILE A 214 14.05 -1.76 -7.40
C ILE A 214 12.70 -1.72 -6.66
N SER A 215 12.41 -0.62 -5.97
CA SER A 215 11.13 -0.41 -5.26
C SER A 215 9.93 -0.46 -6.21
N SER A 216 10.09 0.08 -7.42
CA SER A 216 9.04 0.07 -8.45
C SER A 216 8.74 -1.35 -8.95
N LEU A 217 9.77 -2.15 -9.20
CA LEU A 217 9.60 -3.56 -9.61
C LEU A 217 8.88 -4.37 -8.52
N ARG A 218 9.26 -4.19 -7.25
CA ARG A 218 8.59 -4.81 -6.12
C ARG A 218 7.12 -4.39 -6.01
N SER A 219 6.86 -3.09 -6.08
CA SER A 219 5.50 -2.54 -5.99
C SER A 219 4.63 -3.00 -7.15
N TRP A 220 5.20 -3.11 -8.35
CA TRP A 220 4.52 -3.68 -9.52
C TRP A 220 3.98 -5.08 -9.23
N VAL A 221 4.82 -5.97 -8.69
CA VAL A 221 4.43 -7.35 -8.38
C VAL A 221 3.38 -7.41 -7.27
N PHE A 222 3.60 -6.65 -6.18
CA PHE A 222 2.69 -6.65 -5.05
C PHE A 222 1.29 -6.16 -5.42
N TYR A 223 1.20 -4.97 -6.02
CA TYR A 223 -0.09 -4.37 -6.36
C TYR A 223 -0.76 -5.06 -7.56
N GLY A 224 0.03 -5.58 -8.49
CA GLY A 224 -0.48 -6.36 -9.61
C GLY A 224 -1.16 -7.66 -9.13
N PHE A 225 -0.52 -8.37 -8.21
CA PHE A 225 -1.14 -9.54 -7.60
C PHE A 225 -2.32 -9.17 -6.69
N LEU A 226 -2.20 -8.09 -5.93
CA LEU A 226 -3.31 -7.61 -5.10
C LEU A 226 -4.55 -7.30 -5.95
N ALA A 227 -4.38 -6.69 -7.12
CA ALA A 227 -5.50 -6.31 -7.99
C ALA A 227 -6.31 -7.51 -8.50
N PHE A 228 -5.64 -8.58 -8.87
CA PHE A 228 -6.26 -9.74 -9.51
C PHE A 228 -6.10 -11.05 -8.73
N GLY A 229 -5.49 -11.02 -7.54
CA GLY A 229 -5.17 -12.22 -6.77
C GLY A 229 -6.40 -12.98 -6.28
N VAL A 230 -7.46 -12.29 -5.87
CA VAL A 230 -8.73 -12.95 -5.47
C VAL A 230 -9.36 -13.63 -6.68
N GLU A 231 -9.39 -12.96 -7.84
CA GLU A 231 -9.88 -13.52 -9.09
C GLU A 231 -9.06 -14.73 -9.52
N TYR A 232 -7.72 -14.66 -9.43
CA TYR A 232 -6.86 -15.80 -9.73
C TYR A 232 -7.12 -16.99 -8.80
N LEU A 233 -7.20 -16.75 -7.49
CA LEU A 233 -7.42 -17.80 -6.50
C LEU A 233 -8.78 -18.46 -6.65
N SER A 234 -9.86 -17.68 -6.85
CA SER A 234 -11.21 -18.22 -6.95
C SER A 234 -11.55 -18.77 -8.34
N GLY A 235 -11.13 -18.09 -9.40
CA GLY A 235 -11.50 -18.45 -10.77
C GLY A 235 -10.58 -19.49 -11.42
N TYR A 236 -9.30 -19.56 -11.00
CA TYR A 236 -8.32 -20.42 -11.66
C TYR A 236 -7.65 -21.42 -10.72
N ALA A 237 -7.45 -21.09 -9.45
CA ALA A 237 -6.84 -22.01 -8.47
C ALA A 237 -7.90 -22.82 -7.68
N ASN A 238 -9.19 -22.66 -7.98
CA ASN A 238 -10.31 -23.34 -7.32
C ASN A 238 -10.35 -23.16 -5.80
N VAL A 239 -9.92 -22.01 -5.30
CA VAL A 239 -10.03 -21.64 -3.89
C VAL A 239 -11.40 -21.01 -3.67
N GLU A 240 -12.14 -21.45 -2.65
CA GLU A 240 -13.43 -20.87 -2.29
C GLU A 240 -13.28 -19.37 -2.05
N TYR A 241 -14.27 -18.56 -2.45
CA TYR A 241 -14.17 -17.09 -2.51
C TYR A 241 -13.78 -16.44 -1.16
N VAL A 242 -14.44 -16.85 -0.05
CA VAL A 242 -14.13 -16.29 1.28
C VAL A 242 -12.71 -16.67 1.70
N LEU A 243 -12.29 -17.90 1.39
CA LEU A 243 -10.93 -18.34 1.65
C LEU A 243 -9.93 -17.57 0.79
N ALA A 244 -10.22 -17.31 -0.49
CA ALA A 244 -9.38 -16.52 -1.39
C ALA A 244 -9.15 -15.09 -0.84
N THR A 245 -10.22 -14.43 -0.40
CA THR A 245 -10.11 -13.10 0.25
C THR A 245 -9.34 -13.16 1.56
N GLY A 246 -9.52 -14.23 2.35
CA GLY A 246 -8.77 -14.49 3.58
C GLY A 246 -7.27 -14.71 3.32
N VAL A 247 -6.91 -15.41 2.24
CA VAL A 247 -5.52 -15.63 1.82
C VAL A 247 -4.85 -14.31 1.42
N ILE A 248 -5.54 -13.45 0.69
CA ILE A 248 -5.01 -12.10 0.36
C ILE A 248 -4.83 -11.26 1.64
N SER A 249 -5.76 -11.31 2.58
CA SER A 249 -5.58 -10.69 3.91
C SER A 249 -4.35 -11.26 4.63
N GLY A 250 -4.18 -12.57 4.62
CA GLY A 250 -3.03 -13.27 5.19
C GLY A 250 -1.70 -12.84 4.56
N MET A 251 -1.66 -12.66 3.23
CA MET A 251 -0.52 -12.12 2.50
C MET A 251 -0.14 -10.72 3.02
N ILE A 252 -1.12 -9.84 3.21
CA ILE A 252 -0.88 -8.47 3.69
C ILE A 252 -0.44 -8.46 5.15
N PHE A 253 -1.08 -9.24 6.02
CA PHE A 253 -0.68 -9.37 7.42
C PHE A 253 0.72 -9.97 7.57
N ALA A 254 1.07 -10.99 6.78
CA ALA A 254 2.43 -11.51 6.74
C ALA A 254 3.43 -10.42 6.35
N GLY A 255 3.10 -9.58 5.38
CA GLY A 255 3.88 -8.42 4.99
C GLY A 255 4.05 -7.37 6.10
N MET A 256 3.00 -7.12 6.88
CA MET A 256 3.08 -6.26 8.07
C MET A 256 4.08 -6.81 9.09
N PHE A 257 4.02 -8.10 9.40
CA PHE A 257 5.00 -8.74 10.27
C PHE A 257 6.41 -8.71 9.66
N GLY A 258 6.53 -8.92 8.33
CA GLY A 258 7.78 -8.76 7.60
C GLY A 258 8.40 -7.38 7.83
N THR A 259 7.64 -6.32 7.66
CA THR A 259 8.09 -4.94 7.88
C THR A 259 8.54 -4.69 9.33
N LEU A 260 7.79 -5.20 10.32
CA LEU A 260 8.11 -5.04 11.74
C LEU A 260 9.38 -5.78 12.15
N LEU A 261 9.66 -6.95 11.55
CA LEU A 261 10.82 -7.78 11.89
C LEU A 261 12.06 -7.35 11.10
N ILE A 262 11.90 -7.12 9.82
CA ILE A 262 13.00 -6.89 8.88
C ILE A 262 13.56 -5.46 8.99
N GLY A 263 12.72 -4.47 9.27
CA GLY A 263 13.16 -3.09 9.49
C GLY A 263 14.27 -2.98 10.54
N PRO A 264 14.01 -3.34 11.81
CA PRO A 264 15.04 -3.33 12.87
C PRO A 264 16.22 -4.28 12.62
N LEU A 265 15.97 -5.42 11.94
CA LEU A 265 17.03 -6.36 11.57
C LEU A 265 18.02 -5.71 10.59
N SER A 266 17.53 -4.88 9.67
CA SER A 266 18.37 -4.17 8.71
C SER A 266 19.40 -3.23 9.35
N ASP A 267 19.07 -2.64 10.50
CA ASP A 267 19.99 -1.81 11.27
C ASP A 267 21.15 -2.63 11.87
N LYS A 268 20.88 -3.90 12.20
CA LYS A 268 21.85 -4.81 12.83
C LYS A 268 22.76 -5.50 11.82
N ILE A 269 22.19 -6.13 10.80
CA ILE A 269 22.94 -6.98 9.85
C ILE A 269 23.33 -6.25 8.57
N GLY A 270 22.64 -5.16 8.23
CA GLY A 270 22.88 -4.34 7.05
C GLY A 270 21.65 -4.21 6.17
N ARG A 271 21.45 -3.01 5.60
CA ARG A 271 20.26 -2.74 4.76
C ARG A 271 20.28 -3.55 3.46
N LYS A 272 21.43 -3.58 2.77
CA LYS A 272 21.59 -4.32 1.51
C LYS A 272 21.41 -5.81 1.69
N GLU A 273 22.01 -6.38 2.75
CA GLU A 273 21.90 -7.82 3.07
C GLU A 273 20.45 -8.24 3.26
N VAL A 274 19.71 -7.45 4.02
CA VAL A 274 18.28 -7.71 4.29
C VAL A 274 17.44 -7.57 3.03
N MET A 275 17.70 -6.55 2.20
CA MET A 275 16.99 -6.39 0.92
C MET A 275 17.28 -7.55 -0.04
N VAL A 276 18.54 -7.98 -0.19
CA VAL A 276 18.92 -9.13 -1.02
C VAL A 276 18.19 -10.38 -0.57
N LEU A 277 18.19 -10.68 0.76
CA LEU A 277 17.47 -11.83 1.31
C LEU A 277 15.96 -11.74 1.03
N SER A 278 15.38 -10.55 1.22
CA SER A 278 13.94 -10.34 1.02
C SER A 278 13.52 -10.45 -0.44
N TYR A 279 14.28 -9.88 -1.38
CA TYR A 279 13.97 -10.03 -2.80
C TYR A 279 14.15 -11.48 -3.29
N PHE A 280 15.15 -12.17 -2.79
CA PHE A 280 15.34 -13.61 -3.09
C PHE A 280 14.19 -14.44 -2.53
N GLY A 281 13.85 -14.28 -1.24
CA GLY A 281 12.73 -14.97 -0.60
C GLY A 281 11.40 -14.65 -1.25
N GLY A 282 11.20 -13.37 -1.63
CA GLY A 282 10.02 -12.90 -2.37
C GLY A 282 9.90 -13.53 -3.76
N ALA A 283 11.02 -13.67 -4.50
CA ALA A 283 11.05 -14.34 -5.80
C ALA A 283 10.69 -15.83 -5.68
N LEU A 284 11.25 -16.54 -4.70
CA LEU A 284 10.92 -17.94 -4.43
C LEU A 284 9.47 -18.12 -4.01
N GLY A 285 8.97 -17.30 -3.07
CA GLY A 285 7.58 -17.33 -2.64
C GLY A 285 6.64 -17.04 -3.81
N TYR A 286 6.94 -16.03 -4.62
CA TYR A 286 6.12 -15.68 -5.77
C TYR A 286 6.09 -16.78 -6.84
N ALA A 287 7.24 -17.37 -7.16
CA ALA A 287 7.32 -18.52 -8.08
C ALA A 287 6.51 -19.72 -7.55
N GLY A 288 6.56 -19.97 -6.24
CA GLY A 288 5.85 -21.09 -5.61
C GLY A 288 4.32 -21.00 -5.75
N ILE A 289 3.75 -19.77 -5.93
CA ILE A 289 2.30 -19.60 -6.17
C ILE A 289 1.86 -20.38 -7.42
N PHE A 290 2.68 -20.40 -8.46
CA PHE A 290 2.36 -20.97 -9.77
C PHE A 290 2.98 -22.36 -9.98
N LEU A 291 4.02 -22.72 -9.23
CA LEU A 291 4.70 -24.01 -9.31
C LEU A 291 4.03 -25.08 -8.44
N PHE A 292 3.39 -24.69 -7.37
CA PHE A 292 2.69 -25.59 -6.46
C PHE A 292 1.17 -25.49 -6.63
N SER A 293 0.45 -26.44 -6.03
CA SER A 293 -1.00 -26.46 -5.98
C SER A 293 -1.50 -26.61 -4.53
N GLY A 294 -2.79 -26.32 -4.31
CA GLY A 294 -3.43 -26.47 -3.00
C GLY A 294 -2.76 -25.60 -1.92
N ILE A 295 -2.58 -26.18 -0.73
CA ILE A 295 -2.07 -25.46 0.44
C ILE A 295 -0.65 -24.91 0.24
N ALA A 296 0.19 -25.60 -0.55
CA ALA A 296 1.57 -25.16 -0.81
C ALA A 296 1.60 -23.87 -1.65
N SER A 297 0.69 -23.69 -2.62
CA SER A 297 0.52 -22.43 -3.36
C SER A 297 0.09 -21.31 -2.43
N VAL A 298 -0.90 -21.55 -1.56
CA VAL A 298 -1.37 -20.57 -0.58
C VAL A 298 -0.27 -20.14 0.38
N LEU A 299 0.50 -21.10 0.93
CA LEU A 299 1.62 -20.80 1.81
C LEU A 299 2.72 -20.00 1.07
N SER A 300 2.96 -20.31 -0.19
CA SER A 300 3.91 -19.56 -1.03
C SER A 300 3.48 -18.10 -1.20
N LEU A 301 2.18 -17.83 -1.34
CA LEU A 301 1.64 -16.46 -1.40
C LEU A 301 1.84 -15.69 -0.10
N VAL A 302 1.62 -16.33 1.05
CA VAL A 302 1.86 -15.72 2.37
C VAL A 302 3.35 -15.40 2.56
N VAL A 303 4.24 -16.32 2.15
CA VAL A 303 5.70 -16.09 2.15
C VAL A 303 6.09 -14.95 1.21
N ALA A 304 5.53 -14.93 0.00
CA ALA A 304 5.74 -13.82 -0.93
C ALA A 304 5.31 -12.48 -0.31
N GLY A 305 4.12 -12.42 0.30
CA GLY A 305 3.62 -11.22 0.97
C GLY A 305 4.55 -10.73 2.09
N PHE A 306 5.04 -11.66 2.93
CA PHE A 306 6.01 -11.35 3.97
C PHE A 306 7.23 -10.62 3.41
N PHE A 307 7.86 -11.16 2.38
CA PHE A 307 9.07 -10.59 1.82
C PHE A 307 8.82 -9.37 0.93
N LEU A 308 7.71 -9.32 0.18
CA LEU A 308 7.37 -8.18 -0.68
C LEU A 308 7.17 -6.89 0.10
N MET A 309 6.57 -6.94 1.29
CA MET A 309 6.34 -5.74 2.10
C MET A 309 7.48 -5.45 3.09
N ALA A 310 8.27 -6.46 3.45
CA ALA A 310 9.32 -6.36 4.46
C ALA A 310 10.37 -5.27 4.16
N THR A 311 10.63 -4.99 2.89
CA THR A 311 11.67 -4.03 2.46
C THR A 311 11.19 -2.58 2.41
N ALA A 312 9.91 -2.31 2.48
CA ALA A 312 9.36 -0.95 2.26
C ALA A 312 10.00 0.11 3.16
N SER A 313 10.12 -0.15 4.47
CA SER A 313 10.77 0.76 5.42
C SER A 313 12.28 0.85 5.20
N VAL A 314 12.91 -0.26 4.82
CA VAL A 314 14.36 -0.33 4.54
C VAL A 314 14.71 0.45 3.28
N GLU A 315 13.86 0.38 2.24
CA GLU A 315 13.98 1.15 0.99
C GLU A 315 13.96 2.66 1.29
N ILE A 316 12.98 3.11 2.07
CA ILE A 316 12.85 4.52 2.46
C ILE A 316 14.12 4.98 3.19
N ALA A 317 14.55 4.25 4.21
CA ALA A 317 15.73 4.60 4.98
C ALA A 317 16.99 4.61 4.11
N THR A 318 17.13 3.66 3.18
CA THR A 318 18.29 3.57 2.26
C THR A 318 18.34 4.78 1.34
N VAL A 319 17.20 5.22 0.76
CA VAL A 319 17.17 6.40 -0.10
C VAL A 319 17.43 7.69 0.70
N GLN A 320 16.91 7.80 1.92
CA GLN A 320 17.21 8.92 2.81
C GLN A 320 18.71 9.02 3.12
N GLU A 321 19.39 7.89 3.38
CA GLU A 321 20.85 7.85 3.59
C GLU A 321 21.66 8.19 2.33
N MET A 322 21.12 7.87 1.13
CA MET A 322 21.72 8.24 -0.15
C MET A 322 21.51 9.71 -0.52
N MET A 323 20.49 10.36 0.08
CA MET A 323 20.13 11.74 -0.22
C MET A 323 20.11 12.60 1.07
N PRO A 324 21.24 12.70 1.77
CA PRO A 324 21.35 13.53 2.97
C PRO A 324 21.07 15.00 2.61
N GLY A 325 20.31 15.69 3.44
CA GLY A 325 19.88 17.07 3.19
C GLY A 325 18.61 17.23 2.38
N SER A 326 17.98 16.12 1.94
CA SER A 326 16.74 16.12 1.18
C SER A 326 15.81 14.97 1.63
N VAL A 327 15.76 14.72 2.94
CA VAL A 327 15.06 13.55 3.53
C VAL A 327 13.58 13.52 3.19
N GLY A 328 12.90 14.68 3.20
CA GLY A 328 11.49 14.79 2.82
C GLY A 328 11.26 14.45 1.34
N PHE A 329 12.08 15.01 0.45
CA PHE A 329 12.03 14.71 -0.98
C PHE A 329 12.34 13.22 -1.25
N ALA A 330 13.38 12.68 -0.61
CA ALA A 330 13.77 11.28 -0.71
C ALA A 330 12.60 10.34 -0.33
N SER A 331 11.93 10.64 0.79
CA SER A 331 10.75 9.87 1.24
C SER A 331 9.60 9.97 0.25
N GLY A 332 9.28 11.18 -0.22
CA GLY A 332 8.20 11.40 -1.18
C GLY A 332 8.42 10.65 -2.49
N VAL A 333 9.65 10.65 -3.00
CA VAL A 333 9.99 10.01 -4.27
C VAL A 333 9.97 8.48 -4.15
N VAL A 334 10.50 7.90 -3.04
CA VAL A 334 10.53 6.44 -2.85
C VAL A 334 9.15 5.85 -2.52
N ILE A 335 8.21 6.65 -2.06
CA ILE A 335 6.82 6.23 -1.89
C ILE A 335 6.02 6.47 -3.18
N GLY A 336 6.10 7.67 -3.75
CA GLY A 336 5.24 8.10 -4.85
C GLY A 336 5.55 7.44 -6.19
N ILE A 337 6.84 7.30 -6.59
CA ILE A 337 7.20 6.69 -7.87
C ILE A 337 6.79 5.21 -7.94
N PRO A 338 7.13 4.34 -6.96
CA PRO A 338 6.69 2.96 -6.97
C PRO A 338 5.16 2.80 -6.97
N GLN A 339 4.45 3.70 -6.28
CA GLN A 339 2.98 3.70 -6.27
C GLN A 339 2.41 4.09 -7.63
N GLY A 340 3.01 5.06 -8.34
CA GLY A 340 2.64 5.41 -9.71
C GLY A 340 2.89 4.27 -10.69
N MET A 341 4.03 3.58 -10.55
CA MET A 341 4.33 2.40 -11.36
C MET A 341 3.36 1.25 -11.10
N SER A 342 2.87 1.10 -9.87
CA SER A 342 1.86 0.09 -9.54
C SER A 342 0.50 0.38 -10.20
N ALA A 343 0.12 1.65 -10.37
CA ALA A 343 -1.09 2.01 -11.12
C ALA A 343 -1.01 1.56 -12.58
N LEU A 344 0.15 1.73 -13.22
CA LEU A 344 0.39 1.23 -14.57
C LEU A 344 0.39 -0.30 -14.63
N SER A 345 0.92 -0.97 -13.60
CA SER A 345 1.00 -2.43 -13.58
C SER A 345 -0.36 -3.10 -13.77
N MET A 346 -1.39 -2.57 -13.14
CA MET A 346 -2.73 -3.15 -13.18
C MET A 346 -3.31 -3.14 -14.61
N VAL A 347 -3.12 -2.04 -15.34
CA VAL A 347 -3.57 -1.95 -16.73
C VAL A 347 -2.78 -2.90 -17.62
N VAL A 348 -1.43 -2.91 -17.49
CA VAL A 348 -0.56 -3.78 -18.31
C VAL A 348 -0.85 -5.26 -18.03
N ILE A 349 -1.03 -5.64 -16.76
CA ILE A 349 -1.40 -7.00 -16.37
C ILE A 349 -2.76 -7.38 -16.96
N GLY A 350 -3.74 -6.46 -16.87
CA GLY A 350 -5.06 -6.67 -17.45
C GLY A 350 -4.99 -6.87 -18.96
N VAL A 351 -4.24 -6.03 -19.69
CA VAL A 351 -4.04 -6.19 -21.14
C VAL A 351 -3.37 -7.54 -21.47
N ILE A 352 -2.31 -7.91 -20.74
CA ILE A 352 -1.68 -9.22 -20.95
C ILE A 352 -2.66 -10.35 -20.63
N ALA A 353 -3.49 -10.20 -19.60
CA ALA A 353 -4.51 -11.20 -19.24
C ALA A 353 -5.59 -11.33 -20.33
N ASP A 354 -5.98 -10.26 -20.98
CA ASP A 354 -6.94 -10.27 -22.08
C ASP A 354 -6.45 -11.09 -23.29
N PHE A 355 -5.11 -11.11 -23.56
CA PHE A 355 -4.53 -11.86 -24.68
C PHE A 355 -4.06 -13.26 -24.31
N PHE A 356 -3.52 -13.46 -23.12
CA PHE A 356 -2.81 -14.69 -22.72
C PHE A 356 -3.41 -15.38 -21.49
N GLY A 357 -4.49 -14.82 -20.94
CA GLY A 357 -5.12 -15.30 -19.71
C GLY A 357 -4.46 -14.80 -18.43
N LEU A 358 -5.26 -14.70 -17.37
CA LEU A 358 -4.83 -14.16 -16.08
C LEU A 358 -3.71 -14.95 -15.40
N PRO A 359 -3.69 -16.31 -15.41
CA PRO A 359 -2.59 -17.07 -14.81
C PRO A 359 -1.23 -16.75 -15.43
N PHE A 360 -1.15 -16.64 -16.75
CA PHE A 360 0.08 -16.27 -17.45
C PHE A 360 0.50 -14.85 -17.09
N SER A 361 -0.43 -13.90 -17.16
CA SER A 361 -0.19 -12.49 -16.85
C SER A 361 0.37 -12.27 -15.44
N LEU A 362 -0.16 -12.98 -14.46
CA LEU A 362 0.36 -12.92 -13.08
C LEU A 362 1.70 -13.65 -12.95
N SER A 363 1.87 -14.81 -13.54
CA SER A 363 3.11 -15.61 -13.37
C SER A 363 4.34 -14.89 -13.94
N ILE A 364 4.23 -14.23 -15.09
CA ILE A 364 5.34 -13.53 -15.74
C ILE A 364 5.90 -12.38 -14.91
N GLN A 365 5.13 -11.82 -13.99
CA GLN A 365 5.59 -10.77 -13.07
C GLN A 365 6.72 -11.25 -12.15
N GLY A 366 6.87 -12.56 -11.94
CA GLY A 366 7.97 -13.14 -11.19
C GLY A 366 9.35 -12.70 -11.73
N ILE A 367 9.44 -12.39 -13.03
CA ILE A 367 10.63 -11.84 -13.67
C ILE A 367 11.07 -10.51 -13.03
N PHE A 368 10.10 -9.68 -12.59
CA PHE A 368 10.41 -8.40 -11.94
C PHE A 368 11.01 -8.60 -10.54
N MET A 369 10.63 -9.66 -9.84
CA MET A 369 11.26 -10.00 -8.56
C MET A 369 12.70 -10.47 -8.75
N VAL A 370 12.97 -11.27 -9.79
CA VAL A 370 14.33 -11.67 -10.15
C VAL A 370 15.15 -10.45 -10.57
N ALA A 371 14.58 -9.54 -11.36
CA ALA A 371 15.23 -8.30 -11.75
C ALA A 371 15.52 -7.40 -10.54
N ALA A 372 14.59 -7.27 -9.60
CA ALA A 372 14.78 -6.51 -8.36
C ALA A 372 15.90 -7.11 -7.50
N PHE A 373 15.94 -8.45 -7.37
CA PHE A 373 17.03 -9.16 -6.69
C PHE A 373 18.39 -8.89 -7.36
N ALA A 374 18.51 -9.06 -8.68
CA ALA A 374 19.74 -8.80 -9.42
C ALA A 374 20.18 -7.33 -9.33
N ALA A 375 19.24 -6.38 -9.47
CA ALA A 375 19.51 -4.95 -9.31
C ALA A 375 19.95 -4.61 -7.88
N CYS A 376 19.39 -5.26 -6.87
CA CYS A 376 19.81 -5.07 -5.48
C CYS A 376 21.25 -5.53 -5.23
N LEU A 377 21.70 -6.61 -5.87
CA LEU A 377 23.11 -7.02 -5.82
C LEU A 377 24.05 -5.96 -6.40
N ALA A 378 23.60 -5.28 -7.46
CA ALA A 378 24.36 -4.20 -8.11
C ALA A 378 24.28 -2.85 -7.39
N LEU A 379 23.40 -2.70 -6.37
CA LEU A 379 23.21 -1.44 -5.64
C LEU A 379 24.54 -0.95 -5.05
N PRO A 380 25.00 0.29 -5.33
CA PRO A 380 26.22 0.86 -4.79
C PRO A 380 26.04 1.29 -3.32
N TYR A 381 25.82 0.31 -2.46
CA TYR A 381 25.62 0.43 -1.02
C TYR A 381 26.48 -0.63 -0.30
N PRO A 382 27.18 -0.25 0.78
CA PRO A 382 28.14 -1.16 1.41
C PRO A 382 27.47 -2.33 2.08
N LEU A 383 28.06 -3.53 1.90
CA LEU A 383 27.69 -4.73 2.66
C LEU A 383 28.35 -4.66 4.05
N LYS A 384 27.52 -4.65 5.09
CA LYS A 384 27.98 -4.50 6.50
C LYS A 384 28.67 -5.78 7.01
N LEU A 385 28.21 -6.95 6.56
CA LEU A 385 28.79 -8.24 6.94
C LEU A 385 30.20 -8.44 6.37
N LEU A 386 30.50 -7.89 5.18
CA LEU A 386 31.84 -7.97 4.60
C LEU A 386 32.82 -7.06 5.34
N LYS A 387 32.40 -5.89 5.79
CA LYS A 387 33.26 -4.98 6.57
C LYS A 387 33.66 -5.56 7.94
N ARG A 388 32.82 -6.41 8.55
CA ARG A 388 33.14 -7.07 9.82
C ARG A 388 34.17 -8.21 9.70
N ARG A 389 34.44 -8.72 8.48
CA ARG A 389 35.45 -9.75 8.23
C ARG A 389 36.83 -9.18 7.90
N THR A 390 36.90 -7.90 7.59
CA THR A 390 38.16 -7.21 7.22
C THR A 390 38.67 -6.24 8.31
N ALA A 391 37.97 -6.14 9.43
CA ALA A 391 38.35 -5.45 10.64
C ALA A 391 38.61 -6.45 11.78
#